data_97a8d65ab9ddf231afb6645e48774a3f
#
_entry.id   97a8d65ab9ddf231afb6645e48774a3f
#
_cell.length_a   1.000
_cell.length_b   1.000
_cell.length_c   1.000
_cell.angle_alpha   90.00
_cell.angle_beta   90.00
_cell.angle_gamma   90.00
#
_symmetry.space_group_name_H-M   'P 1'
#
loop_
_entity.id
_entity.type
_entity.pdbx_description
1 polymer ?
#
loop_
_entity_poly.entity_id
_entity_poly.type
_entity_poly.pdbx_seq_one_letter_code
_entity_poly.pdbx_strand_id
1 'polypeptide(L)'
;RLASARGLGDVYKRQLYYFAGFNGYLLLGHYVKQGNSWSVGKTLLLSALLFAAGYSVTFTGFSAAAHNPAATESDMELFFTFCSPNVLCMTLAVFLALQKVVVSTPALIRSLANITKCGFGIYMVHYFLVGPAFLLIGNFNLPIPLQVPVMAILIFLCAWGFTALMYRLLGRKARWIMG
;
A
#
# COMPACT_ATOMS: atom_id res chain seq x y z
N ARG A 1 14.94 -10.20 -34.40
CA ARG A 1 15.67 -10.79 -33.26
C ARG A 1 16.25 -9.73 -32.29
N LEU A 2 16.71 -8.58 -32.75
CA LEU A 2 17.23 -7.48 -31.88
C LEU A 2 16.15 -6.77 -31.04
N ALA A 3 14.94 -6.63 -31.56
CA ALA A 3 13.80 -6.02 -30.80
C ALA A 3 13.36 -6.89 -29.62
N SER A 4 13.38 -8.24 -29.78
CA SER A 4 13.06 -9.18 -28.71
C SER A 4 14.10 -9.15 -27.58
N ALA A 5 15.39 -8.98 -27.89
CA ALA A 5 16.46 -8.91 -26.91
C ALA A 5 16.40 -7.59 -26.08
N ARG A 6 15.99 -6.47 -26.71
CA ARG A 6 15.77 -5.20 -26.00
C ARG A 6 14.59 -5.31 -25.01
N GLY A 7 13.48 -5.92 -25.42
CA GLY A 7 12.33 -6.13 -24.54
C GLY A 7 12.63 -6.99 -23.32
N LEU A 8 13.44 -8.06 -23.47
CA LEU A 8 13.89 -8.87 -22.33
C LEU A 8 14.75 -8.04 -21.33
N GLY A 9 15.70 -7.24 -21.85
CA GLY A 9 16.55 -6.40 -21.01
C GLY A 9 15.75 -5.40 -20.18
N ASP A 10 14.68 -4.84 -20.74
CA ASP A 10 13.81 -3.90 -20.04
C ASP A 10 12.93 -4.59 -18.97
N VAL A 11 12.49 -5.82 -19.23
CA VAL A 11 11.77 -6.64 -18.24
C VAL A 11 12.67 -6.96 -17.04
N TYR A 12 13.91 -7.39 -17.26
CA TYR A 12 14.86 -7.68 -16.18
C TYR A 12 15.20 -6.43 -15.37
N LYS A 13 15.39 -5.27 -16.02
CA LYS A 13 15.62 -4.00 -15.33
C LYS A 13 14.45 -3.62 -14.44
N ARG A 14 13.22 -3.76 -14.92
CA ARG A 14 12.01 -3.50 -14.12
C ARG A 14 11.89 -4.45 -12.93
N GLN A 15 12.13 -5.75 -13.13
CA GLN A 15 12.09 -6.74 -12.05
C GLN A 15 13.14 -6.44 -10.97
N LEU A 16 14.39 -6.11 -11.38
CA LEU A 16 15.44 -5.74 -10.44
C LEU A 16 15.11 -4.44 -9.68
N TYR A 17 14.52 -3.47 -10.36
CA TYR A 17 14.06 -2.22 -9.77
C TYR A 17 12.99 -2.47 -8.69
N TYR A 18 11.99 -3.28 -8.99
CA TYR A 18 10.95 -3.65 -8.02
C TYR A 18 11.51 -4.42 -6.84
N PHE A 19 12.39 -5.38 -7.09
CA PHE A 19 13.04 -6.16 -6.04
C PHE A 19 13.91 -5.28 -5.12
N ALA A 20 14.70 -4.39 -5.69
CA ALA A 20 15.52 -3.45 -4.94
C ALA A 20 14.65 -2.47 -4.09
N GLY A 21 13.53 -2.01 -4.66
CA GLY A 21 12.59 -1.15 -3.94
C GLY A 21 11.97 -1.84 -2.74
N PHE A 22 11.49 -3.07 -2.88
CA PHE A 22 10.94 -3.84 -1.75
C PHE A 22 11.96 -4.06 -0.65
N ASN A 23 13.19 -4.44 -0.98
CA ASN A 23 14.26 -4.59 0.01
C ASN A 23 14.60 -3.25 0.67
N GLY A 24 14.57 -2.14 -0.07
CA GLY A 24 14.74 -0.79 0.49
C GLY A 24 13.68 -0.47 1.56
N TYR A 25 12.42 -0.76 1.31
CA TYR A 25 11.34 -0.56 2.29
C TYR A 25 11.49 -1.47 3.51
N LEU A 26 11.95 -2.71 3.34
CA LEU A 26 12.18 -3.65 4.43
C LEU A 26 13.32 -3.14 5.34
N LEU A 27 14.43 -2.68 4.76
CA LEU A 27 15.54 -2.07 5.50
C LEU A 27 15.10 -0.77 6.20
N LEU A 28 14.34 0.09 5.51
CA LEU A 28 13.79 1.32 6.08
C LEU A 28 12.88 1.01 7.27
N GLY A 29 11.98 0.03 7.14
CA GLY A 29 11.10 -0.41 8.22
C GLY A 29 11.88 -0.96 9.41
N HIS A 30 12.95 -1.73 9.17
CA HIS A 30 13.83 -2.22 10.22
C HIS A 30 14.55 -1.07 10.95
N TYR A 31 15.09 -0.11 10.21
CA TYR A 31 15.76 1.06 10.77
C TYR A 31 14.80 1.93 11.60
N VAL A 32 13.64 2.23 11.06
CA VAL A 32 12.62 3.03 11.76
C VAL A 32 12.11 2.31 13.01
N LYS A 33 11.99 0.97 13.00
CA LYS A 33 11.58 0.17 14.15
C LYS A 33 12.51 0.31 15.35
N GLN A 34 13.81 0.58 15.16
CA GLN A 34 14.76 0.76 16.26
C GLN A 34 14.43 1.98 17.15
N GLY A 35 13.44 2.74 16.74
CA GLY A 35 12.90 3.87 17.49
C GLY A 35 13.71 5.15 17.29
N ASN A 36 13.01 6.26 17.43
CA ASN A 36 13.67 7.54 17.58
C ASN A 36 13.39 8.09 18.99
N SER A 37 14.39 8.70 19.59
CA SER A 37 14.31 9.38 20.89
C SER A 37 13.64 10.76 20.82
N TRP A 38 13.14 11.15 19.66
CA TRP A 38 12.52 12.45 19.44
C TRP A 38 11.16 12.54 20.13
N SER A 39 10.86 13.75 20.62
CA SER A 39 9.55 14.01 21.21
C SER A 39 8.42 13.79 20.19
N VAL A 40 7.24 13.42 20.70
CA VAL A 40 6.06 13.17 19.87
C VAL A 40 5.76 14.34 18.92
N GLY A 41 5.83 15.58 19.43
CA GLY A 41 5.57 16.77 18.64
C GLY A 41 6.53 16.95 17.47
N LYS A 42 7.85 16.76 17.71
CA LYS A 42 8.86 16.84 16.65
C LYS A 42 8.66 15.76 15.59
N THR A 43 8.35 14.53 16.02
CA THR A 43 8.11 13.41 15.10
C THR A 43 6.87 13.65 14.24
N LEU A 44 5.77 14.11 14.84
CA LEU A 44 4.53 14.41 14.11
C LEU A 44 4.71 15.59 13.15
N LEU A 45 5.43 16.64 13.55
CA LEU A 45 5.74 17.77 12.66
C LEU A 45 6.56 17.31 11.45
N LEU A 46 7.63 16.54 11.67
CA LEU A 46 8.42 15.99 10.58
C LEU A 46 7.59 15.07 9.67
N SER A 47 6.75 14.21 10.25
CA SER A 47 5.82 13.37 9.50
C SER A 47 4.88 14.20 8.63
N ALA A 48 4.28 15.24 9.19
CA ALA A 48 3.39 16.14 8.44
C ALA A 48 4.11 16.84 7.27
N LEU A 49 5.32 17.34 7.50
CA LEU A 49 6.12 17.99 6.46
C LEU A 49 6.53 17.02 5.35
N LEU A 50 6.99 15.81 5.70
CA LEU A 50 7.36 14.78 4.71
C LEU A 50 6.14 14.32 3.91
N PHE A 51 5.00 14.15 4.58
CA PHE A 51 3.75 13.76 3.90
C PHE A 51 3.28 14.87 2.96
N ALA A 52 3.27 16.12 3.41
CA ALA A 52 2.85 17.27 2.60
C ALA A 52 3.77 17.45 1.38
N ALA A 53 5.09 17.30 1.55
CA ALA A 53 6.05 17.39 0.45
C ALA A 53 5.82 16.27 -0.58
N GLY A 54 5.73 15.01 -0.13
CA GLY A 54 5.47 13.87 -1.02
C GLY A 54 4.12 13.99 -1.74
N TYR A 55 3.08 14.36 -1.01
CA TYR A 55 1.74 14.56 -1.56
C TYR A 55 1.72 15.70 -2.60
N SER A 56 2.38 16.83 -2.32
CA SER A 56 2.45 17.94 -3.26
C SER A 56 3.10 17.54 -4.59
N VAL A 57 4.20 16.77 -4.55
CA VAL A 57 4.85 16.25 -5.76
C VAL A 57 3.92 15.29 -6.51
N THR A 58 3.26 14.37 -5.81
CA THR A 58 2.29 13.45 -6.41
C THR A 58 1.15 14.20 -7.06
N PHE A 59 0.55 15.14 -6.35
CA PHE A 59 -0.62 15.89 -6.83
C PHE A 59 -0.29 16.79 -8.04
N THR A 60 0.80 17.56 -7.96
CA THR A 60 1.21 18.46 -9.05
C THR A 60 1.64 17.67 -10.27
N GLY A 61 2.44 16.60 -10.09
CA GLY A 61 2.90 15.78 -11.19
C GLY A 61 1.76 15.04 -11.89
N PHE A 62 0.86 14.41 -11.13
CA PHE A 62 -0.31 13.74 -11.68
C PHE A 62 -1.25 14.75 -12.39
N SER A 63 -1.52 15.90 -11.77
CA SER A 63 -2.37 16.93 -12.38
C SER A 63 -1.77 17.44 -13.70
N ALA A 64 -0.45 17.68 -13.75
CA ALA A 64 0.22 18.09 -14.96
C ALA A 64 0.14 17.01 -16.06
N ALA A 65 0.36 15.74 -15.71
CA ALA A 65 0.21 14.63 -16.64
C ALA A 65 -1.23 14.49 -17.14
N ALA A 66 -2.23 14.58 -16.25
CA ALA A 66 -3.65 14.45 -16.61
C ALA A 66 -4.16 15.56 -17.54
N HIS A 67 -3.55 16.75 -17.51
CA HIS A 67 -3.89 17.86 -18.43
C HIS A 67 -3.13 17.82 -19.75
N ASN A 68 -2.15 16.92 -19.89
CA ASN A 68 -1.39 16.79 -21.13
C ASN A 68 -2.06 15.75 -22.05
N PRO A 69 -2.64 16.14 -23.21
CA PRO A 69 -3.30 15.19 -24.11
C PRO A 69 -2.36 14.18 -24.75
N ALA A 70 -1.04 14.38 -24.67
CA ALA A 70 -0.02 13.45 -25.15
C ALA A 70 0.51 12.51 -24.07
N ALA A 71 0.04 12.65 -22.81
CA ALA A 71 0.48 11.78 -21.72
C ALA A 71 -0.09 10.37 -21.86
N THR A 72 0.77 9.39 -21.62
CA THR A 72 0.39 7.98 -21.60
C THR A 72 -0.02 7.55 -20.18
N GLU A 73 -0.69 6.41 -20.04
CA GLU A 73 -1.01 5.83 -18.73
C GLU A 73 0.25 5.66 -17.87
N SER A 74 1.37 5.26 -18.49
CA SER A 74 2.65 5.10 -17.79
C SER A 74 3.21 6.41 -17.23
N ASP A 75 2.92 7.56 -17.85
CA ASP A 75 3.35 8.87 -17.35
C ASP A 75 2.55 9.27 -16.11
N MET A 76 1.28 8.90 -16.04
CA MET A 76 0.44 9.09 -14.85
C MET A 76 0.84 8.17 -13.70
N GLU A 77 1.15 6.90 -14.00
CA GLU A 77 1.56 5.92 -13.00
C GLU A 77 2.90 6.26 -12.33
N LEU A 78 3.79 7.01 -13.02
CA LEU A 78 5.11 7.35 -12.51
C LEU A 78 5.06 8.01 -11.12
N PHE A 79 4.04 8.83 -10.85
CA PHE A 79 3.89 9.54 -9.59
C PHE A 79 3.27 8.70 -8.47
N PHE A 80 2.76 7.51 -8.78
CA PHE A 80 2.18 6.55 -7.82
C PHE A 80 3.04 5.30 -7.63
N THR A 81 4.11 5.15 -8.40
CA THR A 81 5.00 3.99 -8.29
C THR A 81 5.63 3.94 -6.90
N PHE A 82 5.54 2.81 -6.23
CA PHE A 82 6.04 2.64 -4.86
C PHE A 82 7.54 2.93 -4.68
N CYS A 83 8.35 2.83 -5.74
CA CYS A 83 9.77 3.20 -5.73
C CYS A 83 10.01 4.69 -5.96
N SER A 84 8.99 5.50 -6.20
CA SER A 84 9.14 6.95 -6.40
C SER A 84 9.48 7.65 -5.10
N PRO A 85 10.39 8.66 -5.10
CA PRO A 85 10.83 9.35 -3.89
C PRO A 85 9.70 10.02 -3.11
N ASN A 86 8.69 10.54 -3.80
CA ASN A 86 7.50 11.14 -3.21
C ASN A 86 6.69 10.12 -2.41
N VAL A 87 6.47 8.92 -2.96
CA VAL A 87 5.78 7.81 -2.27
C VAL A 87 6.60 7.31 -1.08
N LEU A 88 7.94 7.23 -1.23
CA LEU A 88 8.84 6.89 -0.14
C LEU A 88 8.73 7.90 1.02
N CYS A 89 8.72 9.21 0.73
CA CYS A 89 8.55 10.25 1.75
C CYS A 89 7.21 10.12 2.47
N MET A 90 6.11 9.89 1.74
CA MET A 90 4.78 9.69 2.33
C MET A 90 4.74 8.43 3.20
N THR A 91 5.33 7.34 2.75
CA THR A 91 5.41 6.09 3.49
C THR A 91 6.23 6.25 4.78
N LEU A 92 7.40 6.88 4.69
CA LEU A 92 8.22 7.17 5.86
C LEU A 92 7.48 8.07 6.87
N ALA A 93 6.76 9.07 6.39
CA ALA A 93 5.93 9.94 7.22
C ALA A 93 4.90 9.14 8.02
N VAL A 94 4.17 8.24 7.36
CA VAL A 94 3.17 7.39 8.01
C VAL A 94 3.82 6.45 9.03
N PHE A 95 4.96 5.82 8.71
CA PHE A 95 5.69 4.97 9.65
C PHE A 95 6.12 5.72 10.90
N LEU A 96 6.70 6.92 10.75
CA LEU A 96 7.13 7.75 11.87
C LEU A 96 5.95 8.18 12.76
N ALA A 97 4.81 8.54 12.16
CA ALA A 97 3.60 8.90 12.90
C ALA A 97 3.06 7.70 13.69
N LEU A 98 2.91 6.54 13.02
CA LEU A 98 2.38 5.32 13.64
C LEU A 98 3.27 4.79 14.76
N GLN A 99 4.58 5.01 14.70
CA GLN A 99 5.52 4.62 15.76
C GLN A 99 5.21 5.29 17.12
N LYS A 100 4.59 6.46 17.10
CA LYS A 100 4.21 7.20 18.32
C LYS A 100 2.80 6.86 18.83
N VAL A 101 2.05 6.03 18.10
CA VAL A 101 0.70 5.60 18.50
C VAL A 101 0.81 4.47 19.52
N VAL A 102 0.34 4.73 20.74
CA VAL A 102 0.25 3.72 21.79
C VAL A 102 -1.19 3.20 21.84
N VAL A 103 -1.35 1.92 21.55
CA VAL A 103 -2.65 1.26 21.61
C VAL A 103 -2.78 0.53 22.95
N SER A 104 -3.72 0.96 23.78
CA SER A 104 -3.93 0.41 25.13
C SER A 104 -5.15 -0.51 25.22
N THR A 105 -6.07 -0.44 24.27
CA THR A 105 -7.33 -1.20 24.31
C THR A 105 -7.10 -2.68 23.94
N PRO A 106 -7.36 -3.65 24.84
CA PRO A 106 -7.10 -5.07 24.58
C PRO A 106 -7.85 -5.64 23.37
N ALA A 107 -9.06 -5.13 23.08
CA ALA A 107 -9.82 -5.54 21.92
C ALA A 107 -9.14 -5.10 20.61
N LEU A 108 -8.64 -3.86 20.57
CA LEU A 108 -7.94 -3.33 19.40
C LEU A 108 -6.61 -4.05 19.15
N ILE A 109 -5.86 -4.34 20.23
CA ILE A 109 -4.61 -5.13 20.13
C ILE A 109 -4.88 -6.50 19.53
N ARG A 110 -5.95 -7.19 19.97
CA ARG A 110 -6.35 -8.51 19.44
C ARG A 110 -6.74 -8.41 17.96
N SER A 111 -7.50 -7.40 17.58
CA SER A 111 -7.91 -7.20 16.19
C SER A 111 -6.70 -6.91 15.29
N LEU A 112 -5.80 -6.02 15.71
CA LEU A 112 -4.56 -5.73 14.97
C LEU A 112 -3.66 -6.95 14.84
N ALA A 113 -3.49 -7.73 15.92
CA ALA A 113 -2.72 -8.98 15.88
C ALA A 113 -3.36 -10.00 14.91
N ASN A 114 -4.69 -10.07 14.86
CA ASN A 114 -5.40 -10.93 13.91
C ASN A 114 -5.20 -10.46 12.47
N ILE A 115 -5.35 -9.15 12.20
CA ILE A 115 -5.10 -8.56 10.87
C ILE A 115 -3.66 -8.84 10.43
N THR A 116 -2.68 -8.62 11.31
CA THR A 116 -1.26 -8.90 11.02
C THR A 116 -1.03 -10.36 10.68
N LYS A 117 -1.65 -11.28 11.43
CA LYS A 117 -1.59 -12.72 11.14
C LYS A 117 -2.20 -13.07 9.80
N CYS A 118 -3.29 -12.41 9.42
CA CYS A 118 -4.01 -12.62 8.16
C CYS A 118 -3.39 -11.83 6.99
N GLY A 119 -2.39 -10.98 7.22
CA GLY A 119 -1.89 -9.99 6.27
C GLY A 119 -1.52 -10.54 4.91
N PHE A 120 -0.78 -11.67 4.86
CA PHE A 120 -0.42 -12.30 3.59
C PHE A 120 -1.65 -12.84 2.85
N GLY A 121 -2.56 -13.50 3.56
CA GLY A 121 -3.80 -14.00 2.97
C GLY A 121 -4.69 -12.86 2.45
N ILE A 122 -4.80 -11.74 3.19
CA ILE A 122 -5.51 -10.54 2.74
C ILE A 122 -4.88 -10.03 1.44
N TYR A 123 -3.55 -9.94 1.39
CA TYR A 123 -2.82 -9.51 0.20
C TYR A 123 -3.08 -10.42 -1.01
N MET A 124 -3.15 -11.73 -0.82
CA MET A 124 -3.41 -12.66 -1.93
C MET A 124 -4.87 -12.62 -2.40
N VAL A 125 -5.81 -12.49 -1.48
CA VAL A 125 -7.25 -12.61 -1.77
C VAL A 125 -7.84 -11.31 -2.31
N HIS A 126 -7.34 -10.13 -1.88
CA HIS A 126 -7.93 -8.83 -2.25
C HIS A 126 -8.05 -8.63 -3.76
N TYR A 127 -7.08 -9.11 -4.53
CA TYR A 127 -7.06 -9.00 -5.99
C TYR A 127 -8.31 -9.63 -6.64
N PHE A 128 -8.72 -10.79 -6.15
CA PHE A 128 -9.91 -11.48 -6.66
C PHE A 128 -11.22 -10.79 -6.28
N LEU A 129 -11.19 -9.94 -5.26
CA LEU A 129 -12.37 -9.21 -4.78
C LEU A 129 -12.58 -7.86 -5.46
N VAL A 130 -11.57 -7.33 -6.17
CA VAL A 130 -11.66 -6.03 -6.84
C VAL A 130 -12.76 -6.00 -7.89
N GLY A 131 -12.82 -7.00 -8.78
CA GLY A 131 -13.84 -7.11 -9.83
C GLY A 131 -15.26 -7.17 -9.27
N PRO A 132 -15.58 -8.13 -8.38
CA PRO A 132 -16.90 -8.20 -7.74
C PRO A 132 -17.27 -6.93 -6.95
N ALA A 133 -16.33 -6.32 -6.24
CA ALA A 133 -16.59 -5.08 -5.50
C ALA A 133 -16.91 -3.91 -6.44
N PHE A 134 -16.22 -3.82 -7.58
CA PHE A 134 -16.50 -2.81 -8.59
C PHE A 134 -17.92 -2.97 -9.18
N LEU A 135 -18.31 -4.19 -9.49
CA LEU A 135 -19.67 -4.49 -9.99
C LEU A 135 -20.76 -4.16 -8.97
N LEU A 136 -20.50 -4.42 -7.69
CA LEU A 136 -21.46 -4.12 -6.61
C LEU A 136 -21.60 -2.61 -6.39
N ILE A 137 -20.49 -1.90 -6.26
CA ILE A 137 -20.48 -0.47 -5.88
C ILE A 137 -20.76 0.44 -7.08
N GLY A 138 -20.35 0.03 -8.30
CA GLY A 138 -20.61 0.79 -9.52
C GLY A 138 -22.09 1.08 -9.78
N ASN A 139 -22.98 0.21 -9.27
CA ASN A 139 -24.43 0.39 -9.42
C ASN A 139 -25.02 1.48 -8.48
N PHE A 140 -24.28 1.93 -7.48
CA PHE A 140 -24.79 2.89 -6.48
C PHE A 140 -24.62 4.38 -6.87
N ASN A 141 -24.10 4.69 -8.07
CA ASN A 141 -23.89 6.08 -8.54
C ASN A 141 -23.23 7.02 -7.52
N LEU A 142 -22.31 6.48 -6.72
CA LEU A 142 -21.58 7.27 -5.74
C LEU A 142 -20.56 8.19 -6.44
N PRO A 143 -20.31 9.40 -5.91
CA PRO A 143 -19.23 10.24 -6.44
C PRO A 143 -17.87 9.53 -6.27
N ILE A 144 -17.00 9.62 -7.27
CA ILE A 144 -15.69 8.94 -7.32
C ILE A 144 -14.88 9.07 -6.03
N PRO A 145 -14.78 10.27 -5.39
CA PRO A 145 -14.03 10.43 -4.15
C PRO A 145 -14.56 9.58 -2.98
N LEU A 146 -15.82 9.20 -3.00
CA LEU A 146 -16.45 8.35 -1.98
C LEU A 146 -16.47 6.89 -2.40
N GLN A 147 -16.63 6.62 -3.69
CA GLN A 147 -16.69 5.27 -4.26
C GLN A 147 -15.39 4.50 -3.98
N VAL A 148 -14.22 5.12 -4.20
CA VAL A 148 -12.92 4.45 -4.03
C VAL A 148 -12.65 4.05 -2.57
N PRO A 149 -12.79 4.92 -1.54
CA PRO A 149 -12.62 4.52 -0.15
C PRO A 149 -13.61 3.43 0.29
N VAL A 150 -14.87 3.54 -0.09
CA VAL A 150 -15.91 2.54 0.28
C VAL A 150 -15.54 1.19 -0.31
N MET A 151 -15.13 1.16 -1.58
CA MET A 151 -14.70 -0.07 -2.25
C MET A 151 -13.46 -0.67 -1.58
N ALA A 152 -12.47 0.14 -1.24
CA ALA A 152 -11.26 -0.31 -0.56
C ALA A 152 -11.56 -0.93 0.81
N ILE A 153 -12.44 -0.30 1.60
CA ILE A 153 -12.87 -0.81 2.91
C ILE A 153 -13.63 -2.14 2.74
N LEU A 154 -14.54 -2.22 1.78
CA LEU A 154 -15.30 -3.44 1.51
C LEU A 154 -14.36 -4.60 1.13
N ILE A 155 -13.46 -4.37 0.18
CA ILE A 155 -12.47 -5.38 -0.26
C ILE A 155 -11.62 -5.84 0.93
N PHE A 156 -11.13 -4.89 1.74
CA PHE A 156 -10.32 -5.20 2.92
C PHE A 156 -11.09 -6.06 3.94
N LEU A 157 -12.31 -5.67 4.28
CA LEU A 157 -13.13 -6.40 5.24
C LEU A 157 -13.50 -7.81 4.73
N CYS A 158 -13.85 -7.94 3.45
CA CYS A 158 -14.14 -9.24 2.84
C CYS A 158 -12.88 -10.13 2.80
N ALA A 159 -11.74 -9.60 2.39
CA ALA A 159 -10.48 -10.34 2.36
C ALA A 159 -10.03 -10.78 3.76
N TRP A 160 -10.13 -9.88 4.76
CA TRP A 160 -9.84 -10.21 6.15
C TRP A 160 -10.79 -11.27 6.70
N GLY A 161 -12.10 -11.10 6.51
CA GLY A 161 -13.11 -12.07 6.94
C GLY A 161 -12.90 -13.44 6.32
N PHE A 162 -12.65 -13.50 5.01
CA PHE A 162 -12.35 -14.74 4.30
C PHE A 162 -11.08 -15.42 4.84
N THR A 163 -10.00 -14.66 4.98
CA THR A 163 -8.73 -15.19 5.49
C THR A 163 -8.86 -15.67 6.93
N ALA A 164 -9.52 -14.89 7.79
CA ALA A 164 -9.77 -15.28 9.18
C ALA A 164 -10.63 -16.55 9.28
N LEU A 165 -11.64 -16.68 8.42
CA LEU A 165 -12.46 -17.89 8.31
C LEU A 165 -11.62 -19.10 7.88
N MET A 166 -10.74 -18.94 6.89
CA MET A 166 -9.84 -20.01 6.45
C MET A 166 -8.90 -20.47 7.58
N TYR A 167 -8.35 -19.53 8.36
CA TYR A 167 -7.56 -19.88 9.54
C TYR A 167 -8.37 -20.63 10.61
N ARG A 168 -9.65 -20.30 10.77
CA ARG A 168 -10.54 -20.97 11.72
C ARG A 168 -10.91 -22.39 11.28
N LEU A 169 -11.18 -22.58 9.98
CA LEU A 169 -11.59 -23.88 9.42
C LEU A 169 -10.43 -24.85 9.23
N LEU A 170 -9.31 -24.38 8.69
CA LEU A 170 -8.18 -25.21 8.30
C LEU A 170 -7.08 -25.29 9.41
N GLY A 171 -7.18 -24.48 10.46
CA GLY A 171 -6.23 -24.48 11.56
C GLY A 171 -4.78 -24.29 11.10
N ARG A 172 -3.89 -25.24 11.49
CA ARG A 172 -2.45 -25.20 11.11
C ARG A 172 -2.22 -25.31 9.61
N LYS A 173 -3.10 -25.99 8.88
CA LYS A 173 -2.97 -26.16 7.42
C LYS A 173 -3.17 -24.85 6.66
N ALA A 174 -3.91 -23.90 7.22
CA ALA A 174 -4.10 -22.58 6.61
C ALA A 174 -2.78 -21.84 6.38
N ARG A 175 -1.76 -22.05 7.24
CA ARG A 175 -0.44 -21.42 7.10
C ARG A 175 0.29 -21.84 5.83
N TRP A 176 0.03 -23.03 5.30
CA TRP A 176 0.65 -23.51 4.06
C TRP A 176 0.04 -22.85 2.82
N ILE A 177 -1.20 -22.36 2.94
CA ILE A 177 -1.97 -21.80 1.83
C ILE A 177 -1.98 -20.26 1.90
N MET A 178 -2.07 -19.72 3.12
CA MET A 178 -2.30 -18.28 3.35
C MET A 178 -1.08 -17.56 3.96
N GLY A 179 0.02 -18.27 4.21
CA GLY A 179 1.26 -17.71 4.77
C GLY A 179 1.33 -17.68 6.29
#